data_62eac308276c6c666227c34e70f6e334
#
_entry.id   62eac308276c6c666227c34e70f6e334
#
_cell.length_a   1.000
_cell.length_b   1.000
_cell.length_c   1.000
_cell.angle_alpha   90.00
_cell.angle_beta   90.00
_cell.angle_gamma   90.00
#
_symmetry.space_group_name_H-M   'P 1'
#
loop_
_entity.id
_entity.type
_entity.pdbx_description
1 polymer ?
#
loop_
_entity_poly.entity_id
_entity_poly.type
_entity_poly.pdbx_seq_one_letter_code
_entity_poly.pdbx_strand_id
1 'polypeptide(L)'
;VSYNKNEITELYNGVTEYVASDTGRMVAVGHPLGEFYLNRYAGVNPINGDALWYTKDGEITMEYNESDKVMLGKTHEAPWQGGFGTTLFWKGFSLSAQFTWVADRWMLNNDRVFQESNGLFSAYNQSKRMLYDRWKNREM
;
A
#
# COMPACT_ATOMS: atom_id res chain seq x y z
N VAL A 1 -12.28 19.04 -11.07
CA VAL A 1 -11.66 17.71 -11.21
C VAL A 1 -10.33 17.88 -11.91
N SER A 2 -9.28 17.23 -11.38
CA SER A 2 -7.93 17.21 -11.94
C SER A 2 -7.47 15.77 -12.12
N TYR A 3 -6.77 15.51 -13.19
CA TYR A 3 -6.09 14.26 -13.47
C TYR A 3 -4.61 14.52 -13.68
N ASN A 4 -3.76 13.76 -12.98
CA ASN A 4 -2.31 13.82 -13.12
C ASN A 4 -1.77 12.41 -13.40
N LYS A 5 -0.93 12.30 -14.43
CA LYS A 5 -0.12 11.12 -14.72
C LYS A 5 1.32 11.58 -14.87
N ASN A 6 2.18 11.08 -14.02
CA ASN A 6 3.62 11.32 -14.12
C ASN A 6 4.33 10.05 -14.59
N GLU A 7 5.47 10.24 -15.24
CA GLU A 7 6.35 9.18 -15.70
C GLU A 7 7.79 9.70 -15.73
N ILE A 8 8.70 8.92 -15.22
CA ILE A 8 10.13 9.25 -15.21
C ILE A 8 10.69 8.93 -16.60
N THR A 9 11.17 9.95 -17.29
CA THR A 9 11.72 9.81 -18.65
C THR A 9 13.21 9.54 -18.64
N GLU A 10 13.95 10.08 -17.66
CA GLU A 10 15.40 9.95 -17.56
C GLU A 10 15.85 10.09 -16.10
N LEU A 11 16.91 9.39 -15.74
CA LEU A 11 17.59 9.53 -14.46
C LEU A 11 19.03 10.01 -14.66
N TYR A 12 19.60 10.61 -13.61
CA TYR A 12 20.93 11.18 -13.63
C TYR A 12 21.99 10.11 -14.02
N ASN A 13 22.97 10.48 -14.83
CA ASN A 13 24.09 9.63 -15.29
C ASN A 13 23.70 8.33 -16.05
N GLY A 14 22.53 8.29 -16.69
CA GLY A 14 22.10 7.11 -17.45
C GLY A 14 21.76 5.90 -16.60
N VAL A 15 21.57 6.08 -15.29
CA VAL A 15 21.03 5.05 -14.40
C VAL A 15 19.57 4.80 -14.81
N THR A 16 19.17 3.54 -14.86
CA THR A 16 17.79 3.18 -15.27
C THR A 16 16.84 3.01 -14.11
N GLU A 17 17.37 2.64 -12.93
CA GLU A 17 16.57 2.42 -11.73
C GLU A 17 17.42 2.55 -10.45
N TYR A 18 16.78 2.91 -9.34
CA TYR A 18 17.34 2.76 -8.00
C TYR A 18 16.24 2.55 -6.96
N VAL A 19 16.55 1.80 -5.91
CA VAL A 19 15.63 1.55 -4.80
C VAL A 19 15.77 2.67 -3.76
N ALA A 20 14.66 3.33 -3.44
CA ALA A 20 14.61 4.28 -2.33
C ALA A 20 14.55 3.49 -1.02
N SER A 21 15.69 3.40 -0.34
CA SER A 21 16.04 2.39 0.68
C SER A 21 15.07 2.25 1.87
N ASP A 22 14.29 3.27 2.20
CA ASP A 22 13.50 3.26 3.45
C ASP A 22 11.99 3.23 3.25
N THR A 23 11.50 3.23 2.02
CA THR A 23 10.09 3.49 1.77
C THR A 23 9.34 2.39 1.02
N GLY A 24 10.02 1.29 0.67
CA GLY A 24 9.43 0.25 -0.16
C GLY A 24 9.03 0.77 -1.54
N ARG A 25 9.79 1.73 -2.07
CA ARG A 25 9.58 2.35 -3.39
C ARG A 25 10.82 2.21 -4.24
N MET A 26 10.58 2.18 -5.53
CA MET A 26 11.62 2.18 -6.54
C MET A 26 11.42 3.35 -7.48
N VAL A 27 12.50 3.92 -7.95
CA VAL A 27 12.51 4.97 -8.97
C VAL A 27 13.10 4.35 -10.23
N ALA A 28 12.31 4.24 -11.27
CA ALA A 28 12.72 3.62 -12.53
C ALA A 28 12.19 4.40 -13.74
N VAL A 29 12.97 4.41 -14.81
CA VAL A 29 12.57 5.02 -16.09
C VAL A 29 11.36 4.26 -16.66
N GLY A 30 10.37 4.99 -17.17
CA GLY A 30 9.11 4.44 -17.66
C GLY A 30 8.05 4.21 -16.58
N HIS A 31 8.36 4.46 -15.32
CA HIS A 31 7.47 4.29 -14.18
C HIS A 31 7.11 5.62 -13.52
N PRO A 32 5.96 5.72 -12.83
CA PRO A 32 5.61 6.91 -12.07
C PRO A 32 6.50 7.08 -10.84
N LEU A 33 6.75 8.31 -10.46
CA LEU A 33 7.47 8.60 -9.22
C LEU A 33 6.67 8.08 -8.01
N GLY A 34 7.37 7.39 -7.10
CA GLY A 34 6.77 6.91 -5.86
C GLY A 34 5.97 5.62 -5.99
N GLU A 35 6.19 4.86 -7.04
CA GLU A 35 5.62 3.51 -7.19
C GLU A 35 6.16 2.57 -6.13
N PHE A 36 5.29 1.71 -5.59
CA PHE A 36 5.65 0.72 -4.59
C PHE A 36 6.37 -0.47 -5.21
N TYR A 37 7.48 -0.84 -4.58
CA TYR A 37 8.34 -1.97 -4.92
C TYR A 37 8.43 -2.91 -3.73
N LEU A 38 7.60 -3.93 -3.72
CA LEU A 38 7.39 -4.79 -2.55
C LEU A 38 7.21 -6.25 -2.96
N ASN A 39 7.46 -7.15 -1.99
CA ASN A 39 7.06 -8.55 -2.12
C ASN A 39 5.54 -8.66 -2.12
N ARG A 40 5.02 -9.57 -2.92
CA ARG A 40 3.59 -9.89 -2.96
C ARG A 40 3.28 -11.02 -1.99
N TYR A 41 2.38 -10.77 -1.07
CA TYR A 41 1.89 -11.76 -0.12
C TYR A 41 0.83 -12.64 -0.77
N ALA A 42 0.99 -13.97 -0.71
CA ALA A 42 0.09 -14.94 -1.32
C ALA A 42 -0.94 -15.51 -0.32
N GLY A 43 -0.77 -15.25 0.97
CA GLY A 43 -1.68 -15.74 2.01
C GLY A 43 -0.97 -16.57 3.06
N VAL A 44 -1.74 -17.41 3.74
CA VAL A 44 -1.27 -18.30 4.79
C VAL A 44 -1.44 -19.74 4.31
N ASN A 45 -0.42 -20.57 4.52
CA ASN A 45 -0.50 -22.00 4.27
C ASN A 45 -1.54 -22.62 5.24
N PRO A 46 -2.63 -23.22 4.72
CA PRO A 46 -3.69 -23.74 5.56
C PRO A 46 -3.28 -24.96 6.41
N ILE A 47 -2.16 -25.60 6.08
CA ILE A 47 -1.68 -26.81 6.75
C ILE A 47 -0.90 -26.45 8.02
N ASN A 48 0.02 -25.50 7.93
CA ASN A 48 0.97 -25.19 9.01
C ASN A 48 0.94 -23.75 9.51
N GLY A 49 0.23 -22.85 8.82
CA GLY A 49 0.12 -21.44 9.21
C GLY A 49 1.26 -20.55 8.74
N ASP A 50 2.19 -21.05 7.94
CA ASP A 50 3.30 -20.26 7.41
C ASP A 50 2.83 -19.24 6.38
N ALA A 51 3.51 -18.10 6.33
CA ALA A 51 3.27 -17.07 5.32
C ALA A 51 3.71 -17.57 3.94
N LEU A 52 2.87 -17.33 2.94
CA LEU A 52 3.16 -17.61 1.54
C LEU A 52 3.44 -16.32 0.77
N TRP A 53 4.40 -16.37 -0.10
CA TRP A 53 4.86 -15.23 -0.91
C TRP A 53 4.85 -15.60 -2.39
N TYR A 54 4.67 -14.61 -3.23
CA TYR A 54 4.90 -14.78 -4.66
C TYR A 54 6.37 -14.47 -4.99
N THR A 55 6.99 -15.35 -5.75
CA THR A 55 8.27 -15.06 -6.39
C THR A 55 8.10 -13.97 -7.46
N LYS A 56 9.20 -13.45 -7.98
CA LYS A 56 9.20 -12.51 -9.11
C LYS A 56 8.44 -13.08 -10.31
N ASP A 57 8.56 -14.38 -10.56
CA ASP A 57 7.93 -15.10 -11.69
C ASP A 57 6.47 -15.47 -11.44
N GLY A 58 5.96 -15.24 -10.23
CA GLY A 58 4.56 -15.47 -9.87
C GLY A 58 4.28 -16.84 -9.25
N GLU A 59 5.31 -17.63 -8.96
CA GLU A 59 5.17 -18.89 -8.23
C GLU A 59 5.00 -18.63 -6.73
N ILE A 60 4.36 -19.58 -6.02
CA ILE A 60 4.17 -19.47 -4.57
C ILE A 60 5.30 -20.18 -3.84
N THR A 61 5.90 -19.49 -2.87
CA THR A 61 6.96 -20.00 -2.01
C THR A 61 6.67 -19.72 -0.53
N MET A 62 7.23 -20.50 0.38
CA MET A 62 7.24 -20.23 1.83
C MET A 62 8.44 -19.39 2.25
N GLU A 63 9.44 -19.25 1.38
CA GLU A 63 10.64 -18.47 1.67
C GLU A 63 10.45 -17.01 1.29
N TYR A 64 10.69 -16.12 2.24
CA TYR A 64 10.76 -14.68 1.96
C TYR A 64 12.11 -14.34 1.35
N ASN A 65 12.11 -13.77 0.16
CA ASN A 65 13.31 -13.30 -0.52
C ASN A 65 13.12 -11.85 -0.99
N GLU A 66 14.04 -10.98 -0.62
CA GLU A 66 14.00 -9.57 -1.05
C GLU A 66 14.17 -9.39 -2.56
N SER A 67 14.76 -10.36 -3.24
CA SER A 67 14.93 -10.35 -4.70
C SER A 67 13.60 -10.57 -5.46
N ASP A 68 12.55 -11.01 -4.75
CA ASP A 68 11.21 -11.23 -5.31
C ASP A 68 10.31 -9.99 -5.23
N LYS A 69 10.87 -8.84 -4.85
CA LYS A 69 10.16 -7.56 -4.95
C LYS A 69 9.85 -7.22 -6.40
N VAL A 70 8.67 -6.69 -6.63
CA VAL A 70 8.20 -6.25 -7.94
C VAL A 70 7.54 -4.86 -7.85
N MET A 71 7.57 -4.14 -8.95
CA MET A 71 6.77 -2.91 -9.12
C MET A 71 5.30 -3.28 -9.15
N LEU A 72 4.51 -2.63 -8.29
CA LEU A 72 3.10 -3.01 -8.09
C LEU A 72 2.12 -2.26 -9.00
N GLY A 73 2.57 -1.30 -9.80
CA GLY A 73 1.70 -0.42 -10.55
C GLY A 73 0.84 0.51 -9.66
N LYS A 74 1.26 0.71 -8.40
CA LYS A 74 0.53 1.46 -7.38
C LYS A 74 1.42 2.55 -6.80
N THR A 75 0.89 3.75 -6.70
CA THR A 75 1.64 4.92 -6.23
C THR A 75 0.93 5.61 -5.07
N HIS A 76 1.69 6.34 -4.28
CA HIS A 76 1.13 7.15 -3.20
C HIS A 76 0.49 8.46 -3.70
N GLU A 77 0.72 8.82 -4.94
CA GLU A 77 0.10 9.97 -5.56
C GLU A 77 -1.26 9.60 -6.15
N ALA A 78 -2.27 10.41 -5.86
CA ALA A 78 -3.59 10.21 -6.43
C ALA A 78 -3.64 10.75 -7.86
N PRO A 79 -3.88 9.93 -8.88
CA PRO A 79 -4.01 10.42 -10.24
C PRO A 79 -5.28 11.27 -10.42
N TRP A 80 -6.32 11.00 -9.65
CA TRP A 80 -7.57 11.71 -9.70
C TRP A 80 -7.84 12.45 -8.42
N GLN A 81 -8.17 13.72 -8.51
CA GLN A 81 -8.59 14.54 -7.39
C GLN A 81 -9.59 15.60 -7.81
N GLY A 82 -10.42 16.01 -6.88
CA GLY A 82 -11.41 17.04 -7.15
C GLY A 82 -12.15 17.50 -5.92
N GLY A 83 -13.01 18.45 -6.13
CA GLY A 83 -13.90 18.96 -5.11
C GLY A 83 -15.17 19.53 -5.75
N PHE A 84 -16.19 19.61 -4.93
CA PHE A 84 -17.41 20.35 -5.23
C PHE A 84 -17.97 20.95 -3.95
N GLY A 85 -18.67 22.05 -4.10
CA GLY A 85 -19.29 22.72 -2.97
C GLY A 85 -20.66 23.25 -3.34
N THR A 86 -21.49 23.43 -2.33
CA THR A 86 -22.80 24.04 -2.46
C THR A 86 -23.09 24.94 -1.26
N THR A 87 -23.84 25.99 -1.50
CA THR A 87 -24.41 26.84 -0.45
C THR A 87 -25.90 27.01 -0.69
N LEU A 88 -26.69 26.65 0.32
CA LEU A 88 -28.14 26.73 0.31
C LEU A 88 -28.60 27.83 1.27
N PHE A 89 -29.51 28.63 0.83
CA PHE A 89 -30.17 29.66 1.63
C PHE A 89 -31.68 29.38 1.73
N TRP A 90 -32.18 29.33 2.96
CA TRP A 90 -33.60 29.11 3.17
C TRP A 90 -34.10 29.84 4.42
N LYS A 91 -35.05 30.74 4.26
CA LYS A 91 -35.74 31.46 5.35
C LYS A 91 -34.79 32.03 6.45
N GLY A 92 -33.69 32.62 6.05
CA GLY A 92 -32.68 33.18 6.98
C GLY A 92 -31.64 32.20 7.46
N PHE A 93 -31.71 30.91 7.12
CA PHE A 93 -30.68 29.92 7.35
C PHE A 93 -29.79 29.79 6.12
N SER A 94 -28.47 29.62 6.38
CA SER A 94 -27.50 29.29 5.34
C SER A 94 -26.77 28.01 5.69
N LEU A 95 -26.68 27.09 4.75
CA LEU A 95 -25.90 25.86 4.85
C LEU A 95 -24.86 25.84 3.73
N SER A 96 -23.57 25.78 4.10
CA SER A 96 -22.48 25.61 3.14
C SER A 96 -21.82 24.26 3.36
N ALA A 97 -21.66 23.49 2.29
CA ALA A 97 -20.97 22.20 2.31
C ALA A 97 -19.91 22.18 1.21
N GLN A 98 -18.69 21.79 1.60
CA GLN A 98 -17.54 21.65 0.72
C GLN A 98 -17.04 20.20 0.79
N PHE A 99 -16.90 19.56 -0.34
CA PHE A 99 -16.43 18.20 -0.47
C PHE A 99 -15.14 18.17 -1.28
N THR A 100 -14.13 17.43 -0.79
CA THR A 100 -12.93 17.10 -1.54
C THR A 100 -12.78 15.59 -1.62
N TRP A 101 -12.26 15.11 -2.73
CA TRP A 101 -12.06 13.68 -2.94
C TRP A 101 -10.76 13.42 -3.70
N VAL A 102 -10.18 12.26 -3.45
CA VAL A 102 -9.06 11.68 -4.17
C VAL A 102 -9.38 10.23 -4.50
N ALA A 103 -8.91 9.75 -5.65
CA ALA A 103 -9.13 8.37 -6.06
C ALA A 103 -7.85 7.74 -6.58
N ASP A 104 -7.77 6.41 -6.43
CA ASP A 104 -6.64 5.55 -6.81
C ASP A 104 -5.31 5.91 -6.12
N ARG A 105 -5.41 6.42 -4.90
CA ARG A 105 -4.26 6.66 -4.03
C ARG A 105 -4.00 5.43 -3.17
N TRP A 106 -2.75 5.00 -3.14
CA TRP A 106 -2.31 3.88 -2.31
C TRP A 106 -1.40 4.36 -1.20
N MET A 107 -1.50 3.73 -0.05
CA MET A 107 -0.70 4.08 1.13
C MET A 107 -0.20 2.82 1.81
N LEU A 108 1.06 2.85 2.24
CA LEU A 108 1.58 1.83 3.13
C LEU A 108 0.97 2.05 4.52
N ASN A 109 0.22 1.05 5.02
CA ASN A 109 -0.33 1.10 6.36
C ASN A 109 0.72 0.61 7.38
N ASN A 110 1.60 1.50 7.76
CA ASN A 110 2.71 1.17 8.66
C ASN A 110 2.24 0.85 10.09
N ASP A 111 1.11 1.42 10.54
CA ASP A 111 0.56 1.14 11.88
C ASP A 111 0.18 -0.33 12.05
N ARG A 112 -0.28 -0.97 10.97
CA ARG A 112 -0.59 -2.40 11.00
C ARG A 112 0.63 -3.27 11.25
N VAL A 113 1.81 -2.88 10.80
CA VAL A 113 3.06 -3.61 11.03
C VAL A 113 3.33 -3.73 12.53
N PHE A 114 3.11 -2.66 13.28
CA PHE A 114 3.31 -2.65 14.73
C PHE A 114 2.20 -3.35 15.50
N GLN A 115 0.95 -3.22 15.06
CA GLN A 115 -0.22 -3.70 15.78
C GLN A 115 -0.64 -5.13 15.40
N GLU A 116 -0.22 -5.62 14.23
CA GLU A 116 -0.62 -6.94 13.70
C GLU A 116 0.60 -7.87 13.47
N SER A 117 1.69 -7.64 14.19
CA SER A 117 2.95 -8.38 14.07
C SER A 117 3.05 -9.66 14.93
N ASN A 118 1.94 -10.14 15.47
CA ASN A 118 1.89 -11.34 16.35
C ASN A 118 2.87 -11.30 17.52
N GLY A 119 3.01 -10.11 18.14
CA GLY A 119 3.84 -9.91 19.33
C GLY A 119 5.31 -9.55 19.05
N LEU A 120 5.73 -9.40 17.79
CA LEU A 120 7.09 -8.97 17.45
C LEU A 120 7.42 -7.61 18.10
N PHE A 121 6.43 -6.73 18.17
CA PHE A 121 6.53 -5.41 18.82
C PHE A 121 5.72 -5.39 20.11
N SER A 122 6.20 -6.08 21.15
CA SER A 122 5.52 -6.27 22.44
C SER A 122 5.23 -4.98 23.20
N ALA A 123 5.90 -3.87 22.88
CA ALA A 123 5.64 -2.55 23.47
C ALA A 123 4.36 -1.89 22.95
N TYR A 124 3.76 -2.38 21.85
CA TYR A 124 2.56 -1.82 21.25
C TYR A 124 1.33 -2.69 21.53
N ASN A 125 0.19 -2.06 21.69
CA ASN A 125 -1.09 -2.78 21.80
C ASN A 125 -1.38 -3.50 20.48
N GLN A 126 -1.79 -4.76 20.59
CA GLN A 126 -2.17 -5.56 19.43
C GLN A 126 -3.61 -5.26 18.99
N SER A 127 -3.85 -5.32 17.69
CA SER A 127 -5.20 -5.21 17.12
C SER A 127 -6.07 -6.41 17.51
N LYS A 128 -7.37 -6.18 17.71
CA LYS A 128 -8.35 -7.26 17.93
C LYS A 128 -8.37 -8.30 16.81
N ARG A 129 -7.99 -7.94 15.60
CA ARG A 129 -7.87 -8.87 14.46
C ARG A 129 -6.90 -10.00 14.75
N MET A 130 -5.84 -9.76 15.52
CA MET A 130 -4.88 -10.79 15.92
C MET A 130 -5.50 -11.87 16.82
N LEU A 131 -6.63 -11.61 17.47
CA LEU A 131 -7.36 -12.61 18.26
C LEU A 131 -8.28 -13.47 17.40
N TYR A 132 -8.91 -12.92 16.37
CA TYR A 132 -9.99 -13.54 15.63
C TYR A 132 -9.59 -13.99 14.23
N ASP A 133 -8.81 -13.21 13.53
CA ASP A 133 -8.53 -13.37 12.10
C ASP A 133 -7.20 -14.07 11.79
N ARG A 134 -6.42 -14.43 12.84
CA ARG A 134 -5.19 -15.18 12.64
C ARG A 134 -5.48 -16.65 12.33
N TRP A 135 -4.58 -17.28 11.62
CA TRP A 135 -4.61 -18.74 11.44
C TRP A 135 -4.58 -19.44 12.81
N LYS A 136 -5.38 -20.49 12.94
CA LYS A 136 -5.44 -21.36 14.13
C LYS A 136 -5.40 -22.79 13.65
N ASN A 137 -4.63 -23.64 14.36
CA ASN A 137 -4.67 -25.06 14.11
C ASN A 137 -6.09 -25.58 14.39
N ARG A 138 -6.65 -26.36 13.47
CA ARG A 138 -8.02 -26.93 13.59
C ARG A 138 -8.15 -28.03 14.65
N GLU A 139 -7.02 -28.47 15.22
CA GLU A 139 -6.98 -29.56 16.19
C GLU A 139 -6.98 -29.11 17.66
N MET A 140 -7.33 -27.85 17.94
CA MET A 140 -7.57 -27.37 19.30
C MET A 140 -9.00 -26.86 19.49
#